data_63b5bfa4f516f0d3a68ee6d2f62a7197
#
_entry.id   63b5bfa4f516f0d3a68ee6d2f62a7197
#
_cell.length_a   1.000
_cell.length_b   1.000
_cell.length_c   1.000
_cell.angle_alpha   90.00
_cell.angle_beta   90.00
_cell.angle_gamma   90.00
#
_symmetry.space_group_name_H-M   'P 1'
#
loop_
_entity.id
_entity.type
_entity.pdbx_description
1 polymer ?
#
loop_
_entity_poly.entity_id
_entity_poly.type
_entity_poly.pdbx_seq_one_letter_code
_entity_poly.pdbx_strand_id
1 'polypeptide(L)'
;MSLLKIIVSTTDHLKPVLLKVFPHELLRRMKGRVIRQSHKKLLDVVLEPFDRTRFIDGINLIGNIKADTGLGQSCRLVAAELEYSRMPYSVYQYDQLGIMSSTDMQFAGKISSDLPFNINLIHINPHELGLAFQQLGQKVWDGHYNIGFWLWELEEFPEEWIPCFHCLDEIWTPSEFISRAVRKKTKLPVKTVPYHVETRLDQIYERSEFGLPEDMYLFLMMYDRTSMTERKNPEAVIQAYKKAFTREDKA
;
A
#
# COMPACT_ATOMS: atom_id res chain seq x y z
N MET A 1 24.48 9.79 -0.54
CA MET A 1 23.72 8.52 -0.67
C MET A 1 23.82 7.77 0.65
N SER A 2 22.72 7.56 1.37
CA SER A 2 22.75 6.90 2.70
C SER A 2 23.18 5.44 2.56
N LEU A 3 24.03 4.96 3.49
CA LEU A 3 24.44 3.54 3.59
C LEU A 3 23.23 2.59 3.57
N LEU A 4 22.09 3.05 4.06
CA LEU A 4 20.82 2.35 4.06
C LEU A 4 20.25 2.14 2.64
N LYS A 5 20.39 3.15 1.74
CA LYS A 5 20.00 3.00 0.32
C LYS A 5 20.84 1.91 -0.35
N ILE A 6 22.12 1.83 0.00
CA ILE A 6 23.02 0.79 -0.54
C ILE A 6 22.62 -0.57 -0.01
N ILE A 7 22.34 -0.72 1.29
CA ILE A 7 22.00 -2.01 1.88
C ILE A 7 20.66 -2.55 1.36
N VAL A 8 19.62 -1.73 1.25
CA VAL A 8 18.29 -2.21 0.82
C VAL A 8 18.22 -2.37 -0.70
N SER A 9 18.80 -1.47 -1.50
CA SER A 9 18.89 -1.59 -2.96
C SER A 9 19.82 -2.72 -3.40
N THR A 10 20.97 -2.91 -2.73
CA THR A 10 21.87 -4.02 -3.03
C THR A 10 21.33 -5.37 -2.57
N THR A 11 20.53 -5.44 -1.49
CA THR A 11 19.94 -6.73 -1.09
C THR A 11 18.95 -7.27 -2.11
N ASP A 12 18.22 -6.44 -2.85
CA ASP A 12 17.25 -6.95 -3.82
C ASP A 12 17.88 -7.23 -5.21
N HIS A 13 18.83 -6.43 -5.68
CA HIS A 13 19.62 -6.77 -6.87
C HIS A 13 20.60 -7.95 -6.64
N LEU A 14 21.13 -8.06 -5.43
CA LEU A 14 21.98 -9.18 -5.03
C LEU A 14 21.20 -10.33 -4.39
N LYS A 15 19.86 -10.23 -4.28
CA LYS A 15 19.02 -11.27 -3.68
C LYS A 15 19.31 -12.67 -4.23
N PRO A 16 19.46 -12.89 -5.55
CA PRO A 16 19.84 -14.21 -6.08
C PRO A 16 21.22 -14.68 -5.60
N VAL A 17 22.16 -13.76 -5.40
CA VAL A 17 23.52 -14.07 -4.93
C VAL A 17 23.52 -14.25 -3.41
N LEU A 18 22.84 -13.37 -2.67
CA LEU A 18 22.75 -13.44 -1.22
C LEU A 18 22.01 -14.69 -0.75
N LEU A 19 20.95 -15.11 -1.47
CA LEU A 19 20.23 -16.35 -1.17
C LEU A 19 21.07 -17.63 -1.42
N LYS A 20 22.12 -17.54 -2.24
CA LYS A 20 23.09 -18.64 -2.41
C LYS A 20 24.09 -18.73 -1.26
N VAL A 21 24.36 -17.62 -0.58
CA VAL A 21 25.42 -17.50 0.45
C VAL A 21 24.83 -17.52 1.86
N PHE A 22 23.62 -16.93 2.05
CA PHE A 22 23.02 -16.79 3.36
C PHE A 22 21.66 -17.50 3.44
N PRO A 23 21.35 -18.16 4.58
CA PRO A 23 20.03 -18.72 4.82
C PRO A 23 18.94 -17.65 4.72
N HIS A 24 17.81 -17.96 4.06
CA HIS A 24 16.67 -17.04 3.90
C HIS A 24 16.21 -16.45 5.24
N GLU A 25 16.23 -17.23 6.31
CA GLU A 25 15.84 -16.80 7.66
C GLU A 25 16.76 -15.71 8.22
N LEU A 26 18.06 -15.78 7.95
CA LEU A 26 19.01 -14.75 8.39
C LEU A 26 18.75 -13.41 7.67
N LEU A 27 18.53 -13.45 6.37
CA LEU A 27 18.20 -12.24 5.58
C LEU A 27 16.88 -11.63 6.05
N ARG A 28 15.86 -12.44 6.34
CA ARG A 28 14.58 -12.00 6.89
C ARG A 28 14.75 -11.30 8.24
N ARG A 29 15.55 -11.88 9.14
CA ARG A 29 15.87 -11.28 10.45
C ARG A 29 16.62 -9.95 10.32
N MET A 30 17.57 -9.87 9.40
CA MET A 30 18.30 -8.63 9.13
C MET A 30 17.37 -7.55 8.60
N LYS A 31 16.54 -7.86 7.60
CA LYS A 31 15.52 -6.93 7.08
C LYS A 31 14.58 -6.45 8.20
N GLY A 32 14.07 -7.35 9.03
CA GLY A 32 13.23 -7.00 10.17
C GLY A 32 13.92 -6.09 11.21
N ARG A 33 15.23 -6.26 11.44
CA ARG A 33 15.99 -5.35 12.33
C ARG A 33 16.10 -3.94 11.73
N VAL A 34 16.40 -3.83 10.43
CA VAL A 34 16.52 -2.55 9.75
C VAL A 34 15.18 -1.79 9.78
N ILE A 35 14.07 -2.48 9.49
CA ILE A 35 12.73 -1.91 9.56
C ILE A 35 12.42 -1.42 10.99
N ARG A 36 12.61 -2.25 12.01
CA ARG A 36 12.38 -1.84 13.42
C ARG A 36 13.24 -0.66 13.84
N GLN A 37 14.49 -0.63 13.38
CA GLN A 37 15.38 0.51 13.69
C GLN A 37 14.93 1.78 12.98
N SER A 38 14.41 1.69 11.75
CA SER A 38 13.88 2.85 11.03
C SER A 38 12.63 3.41 11.73
N HIS A 39 11.75 2.55 12.25
CA HIS A 39 10.59 2.98 13.03
C HIS A 39 10.99 3.69 14.32
N LYS A 40 11.94 3.13 15.08
CA LYS A 40 12.42 3.75 16.33
C LYS A 40 12.97 5.16 16.09
N LYS A 41 13.64 5.40 14.98
CA LYS A 41 14.18 6.73 14.65
C LYS A 41 13.08 7.77 14.41
N LEU A 42 11.85 7.36 14.09
CA LEU A 42 10.75 8.31 13.95
C LEU A 42 10.41 9.01 15.27
N LEU A 43 10.64 8.35 16.41
CA LEU A 43 10.38 8.91 17.74
C LEU A 43 11.31 10.08 18.09
N ASP A 44 12.49 10.15 17.46
CA ASP A 44 13.48 11.22 17.68
C ASP A 44 13.27 12.41 16.73
N VAL A 45 12.28 12.30 15.81
CA VAL A 45 12.01 13.35 14.81
C VAL A 45 11.16 14.45 15.45
N VAL A 46 11.55 15.68 15.22
CA VAL A 46 10.75 16.87 15.56
C VAL A 46 10.35 17.52 14.24
N LEU A 47 9.09 17.40 13.86
CA LEU A 47 8.55 18.00 12.64
C LEU A 47 8.19 19.46 12.89
N GLU A 48 8.35 20.31 11.86
CA GLU A 48 7.73 21.63 11.86
C GLU A 48 6.19 21.45 11.85
N PRO A 49 5.47 22.15 12.71
CA PRO A 49 4.02 22.01 12.79
C PRO A 49 3.35 22.45 11.49
N PHE A 50 2.14 21.94 11.25
CA PHE A 50 1.33 22.34 10.10
C PHE A 50 1.17 23.86 10.02
N ASP A 51 1.52 24.41 8.86
CA ASP A 51 1.35 25.83 8.51
C ASP A 51 0.53 25.95 7.23
N ARG A 52 -0.77 26.26 7.38
CA ARG A 52 -1.68 26.41 6.25
C ARG A 52 -1.27 27.50 5.26
N THR A 53 -0.49 28.47 5.71
CA THR A 53 -0.10 29.63 4.88
C THR A 53 1.13 29.38 4.01
N ARG A 54 1.90 28.31 4.31
CA ARG A 54 3.15 28.00 3.67
C ARG A 54 2.98 27.40 2.26
N PHE A 55 1.88 26.68 2.04
CA PHE A 55 1.61 25.94 0.82
C PHE A 55 0.22 26.25 0.26
N ILE A 56 -0.02 25.90 -1.00
CA ILE A 56 -1.31 26.08 -1.67
C ILE A 56 -2.31 25.04 -1.12
N ASP A 57 -3.59 25.42 -1.02
CA ASP A 57 -4.65 24.46 -0.64
C ASP A 57 -4.76 23.34 -1.67
N GLY A 58 -4.66 22.08 -1.23
CA GLY A 58 -4.71 20.89 -2.07
C GLY A 58 -4.00 19.70 -1.44
N ILE A 59 -3.79 18.64 -2.23
CA ILE A 59 -3.27 17.36 -1.74
C ILE A 59 -2.04 16.92 -2.53
N ASN A 60 -0.97 16.58 -1.82
CA ASN A 60 0.15 15.82 -2.32
C ASN A 60 -0.11 14.32 -2.03
N LEU A 61 -0.47 13.54 -3.02
CA LEU A 61 -0.60 12.09 -2.87
C LEU A 61 0.79 11.46 -2.97
N ILE A 62 1.30 10.96 -1.84
CA ILE A 62 2.64 10.35 -1.76
C ILE A 62 2.48 8.83 -1.74
N GLY A 63 2.87 8.15 -2.81
CA GLY A 63 2.72 6.70 -2.90
C GLY A 63 3.26 6.11 -4.21
N ASN A 64 3.25 4.79 -4.32
CA ASN A 64 3.70 4.11 -5.54
C ASN A 64 2.53 3.90 -6.51
N ILE A 65 2.12 4.98 -7.19
CA ILE A 65 0.96 4.97 -8.09
C ILE A 65 1.18 4.10 -9.34
N LYS A 66 2.43 3.92 -9.76
CA LYS A 66 2.78 3.11 -10.94
C LYS A 66 2.89 1.62 -10.66
N ALA A 67 2.89 1.20 -9.39
CA ALA A 67 3.13 -0.19 -9.04
C ALA A 67 2.03 -1.13 -9.55
N ASP A 68 2.47 -2.25 -10.13
CA ASP A 68 1.60 -3.33 -10.60
C ASP A 68 1.20 -4.26 -9.44
N THR A 69 0.71 -3.67 -8.35
CA THR A 69 0.36 -4.34 -7.10
C THR A 69 -0.99 -3.86 -6.57
N GLY A 70 -1.56 -4.59 -5.60
CA GLY A 70 -2.77 -4.15 -4.91
C GLY A 70 -2.63 -2.79 -4.21
N LEU A 71 -1.44 -2.47 -3.67
CA LEU A 71 -1.16 -1.14 -3.11
C LEU A 71 -1.11 -0.05 -4.19
N GLY A 72 -0.52 -0.34 -5.36
CA GLY A 72 -0.56 0.58 -6.50
C GLY A 72 -1.98 0.83 -6.97
N GLN A 73 -2.80 -0.23 -7.09
CA GLN A 73 -4.21 -0.09 -7.44
C GLN A 73 -4.98 0.73 -6.40
N SER A 74 -4.74 0.51 -5.11
CA SER A 74 -5.32 1.32 -4.04
C SER A 74 -4.93 2.80 -4.16
N CYS A 75 -3.66 3.10 -4.47
CA CYS A 75 -3.20 4.46 -4.68
C CYS A 75 -3.89 5.12 -5.88
N ARG A 76 -4.11 4.38 -6.98
CA ARG A 76 -4.85 4.86 -8.17
C ARG A 76 -6.33 5.11 -7.88
N LEU A 77 -6.98 4.28 -7.06
CA LEU A 77 -8.35 4.53 -6.62
C LEU A 77 -8.45 5.85 -5.85
N VAL A 78 -7.51 6.10 -4.93
CA VAL A 78 -7.45 7.39 -4.22
C VAL A 78 -7.20 8.57 -5.17
N ALA A 79 -6.32 8.42 -6.16
CA ALA A 79 -6.08 9.46 -7.16
C ALA A 79 -7.33 9.75 -8.01
N ALA A 80 -8.09 8.72 -8.39
CA ALA A 80 -9.36 8.86 -9.10
C ALA A 80 -10.41 9.63 -8.28
N GLU A 81 -10.50 9.37 -6.97
CA GLU A 81 -11.36 10.11 -6.05
C GLU A 81 -10.98 11.60 -6.01
N LEU A 82 -9.67 11.90 -5.94
CA LEU A 82 -9.18 13.27 -5.95
C LEU A 82 -9.53 13.99 -7.27
N GLU A 83 -9.41 13.32 -8.41
CA GLU A 83 -9.86 13.91 -9.69
C GLU A 83 -11.37 14.16 -9.70
N TYR A 84 -12.16 13.21 -9.23
CA TYR A 84 -13.61 13.34 -9.18
C TYR A 84 -14.04 14.49 -8.25
N SER A 85 -13.37 14.65 -7.11
CA SER A 85 -13.64 15.73 -6.16
C SER A 85 -13.27 17.12 -6.67
N ARG A 86 -12.52 17.23 -7.77
CA ARG A 86 -11.94 18.46 -8.33
C ARG A 86 -11.00 19.19 -7.38
N MET A 87 -10.53 18.52 -6.32
CA MET A 87 -9.52 19.10 -5.44
C MET A 87 -8.17 19.15 -6.15
N PRO A 88 -7.45 20.27 -6.10
CA PRO A 88 -6.09 20.32 -6.65
C PRO A 88 -5.20 19.28 -5.99
N TYR A 89 -4.53 18.46 -6.82
CA TYR A 89 -3.59 17.46 -6.30
C TYR A 89 -2.43 17.22 -7.26
N SER A 90 -1.33 16.74 -6.70
CA SER A 90 -0.19 16.18 -7.42
C SER A 90 0.17 14.81 -6.82
N VAL A 91 0.89 14.01 -7.58
CA VAL A 91 1.38 12.71 -7.12
C VAL A 91 2.90 12.80 -6.93
N TYR A 92 3.35 12.54 -5.73
CA TYR A 92 4.77 12.33 -5.45
C TYR A 92 5.06 10.83 -5.48
N GLN A 93 5.70 10.39 -6.58
CA GLN A 93 5.98 8.97 -6.78
C GLN A 93 6.97 8.47 -5.73
N TYR A 94 6.52 7.60 -4.85
CA TYR A 94 7.36 6.81 -3.96
C TYR A 94 7.60 5.45 -4.59
N ASP A 95 8.83 5.18 -4.93
CA ASP A 95 9.25 3.85 -5.37
C ASP A 95 10.07 3.20 -4.24
N GLN A 96 9.58 2.10 -3.75
CA GLN A 96 10.26 1.29 -2.74
C GLN A 96 11.55 0.71 -3.34
N LEU A 97 12.57 1.58 -3.48
CA LEU A 97 13.92 1.23 -3.91
C LEU A 97 14.02 0.56 -5.30
N GLY A 98 13.04 0.79 -6.19
CA GLY A 98 13.05 0.21 -7.54
C GLY A 98 12.76 -1.28 -7.60
N ILE A 99 12.12 -1.84 -6.55
CA ILE A 99 11.95 -3.29 -6.38
C ILE A 99 10.69 -3.80 -7.07
N MET A 100 9.69 -2.94 -7.29
CA MET A 100 8.39 -3.35 -7.83
C MET A 100 8.29 -3.04 -9.31
N SER A 101 7.65 -3.93 -10.08
CA SER A 101 7.17 -3.59 -11.42
C SER A 101 6.26 -2.37 -11.32
N SER A 102 6.55 -1.36 -12.13
CA SER A 102 5.93 -0.03 -12.08
C SER A 102 5.65 0.43 -13.50
N THR A 103 4.66 -0.20 -14.14
CA THR A 103 4.34 0.03 -15.56
C THR A 103 3.08 0.83 -15.80
N ASP A 104 2.24 1.02 -14.78
CA ASP A 104 1.00 1.78 -14.90
C ASP A 104 1.28 3.26 -15.12
N MET A 105 0.67 3.83 -16.16
CA MET A 105 0.86 5.21 -16.60
C MET A 105 -0.42 6.05 -16.51
N GLN A 106 -1.51 5.53 -15.95
CA GLN A 106 -2.82 6.20 -15.91
C GLN A 106 -2.74 7.62 -15.34
N PHE A 107 -1.95 7.84 -14.29
CA PHE A 107 -1.77 9.13 -13.63
C PHE A 107 -0.41 9.77 -13.87
N ALA A 108 0.31 9.38 -14.94
CA ALA A 108 1.65 9.89 -15.21
C ALA A 108 1.70 11.42 -15.32
N GLY A 109 0.68 12.05 -15.87
CA GLY A 109 0.56 13.50 -16.00
C GLY A 109 0.39 14.27 -14.68
N LYS A 110 0.12 13.57 -13.57
CA LYS A 110 0.01 14.16 -12.21
C LYS A 110 1.29 14.02 -11.40
N ILE A 111 2.28 13.28 -11.89
CA ILE A 111 3.53 13.03 -11.16
C ILE A 111 4.38 14.30 -11.15
N SER A 112 4.77 14.70 -9.95
CA SER A 112 5.63 15.85 -9.68
C SER A 112 6.76 15.46 -8.73
N SER A 113 7.89 16.14 -8.84
CA SER A 113 8.97 16.10 -7.85
C SER A 113 8.74 17.06 -6.68
N ASP A 114 7.75 17.95 -6.81
CA ASP A 114 7.44 18.99 -5.84
C ASP A 114 6.20 18.61 -5.02
N LEU A 115 6.10 19.20 -3.83
CA LEU A 115 4.98 19.06 -2.90
C LEU A 115 4.33 20.45 -2.70
N PRO A 116 3.60 20.97 -3.69
CA PRO A 116 3.10 22.34 -3.65
C PRO A 116 1.93 22.56 -2.69
N PHE A 117 1.25 21.49 -2.25
CA PHE A 117 0.02 21.57 -1.51
C PHE A 117 0.22 21.39 0.00
N ASN A 118 -0.70 21.93 0.77
CA ASN A 118 -0.62 21.96 2.24
C ASN A 118 -0.96 20.64 2.95
N ILE A 119 -1.57 19.67 2.26
CA ILE A 119 -1.93 18.36 2.81
C ILE A 119 -1.11 17.27 2.11
N ASN A 120 -0.43 16.45 2.88
CA ASN A 120 0.14 15.20 2.41
C ASN A 120 -0.82 14.04 2.68
N LEU A 121 -1.20 13.30 1.65
CA LEU A 121 -1.89 12.02 1.77
C LEU A 121 -0.88 10.90 1.47
N ILE A 122 -0.37 10.30 2.53
CA ILE A 122 0.76 9.37 2.50
C ILE A 122 0.22 7.95 2.37
N HIS A 123 0.16 7.47 1.12
CA HIS A 123 -0.29 6.12 0.77
C HIS A 123 0.87 5.12 0.84
N ILE A 124 1.45 4.99 2.03
CA ILE A 124 2.57 4.10 2.36
C ILE A 124 2.20 3.39 3.66
N ASN A 125 2.14 2.06 3.64
CA ASN A 125 1.79 1.29 4.81
C ASN A 125 2.80 1.42 5.96
N PRO A 126 2.38 1.27 7.22
CA PRO A 126 3.22 1.48 8.40
C PRO A 126 4.52 0.70 8.37
N HIS A 127 4.51 -0.55 7.89
CA HIS A 127 5.72 -1.38 7.86
C HIS A 127 6.86 -0.78 7.01
N GLU A 128 6.55 0.10 6.06
CA GLU A 128 7.52 0.77 5.19
C GLU A 128 7.78 2.22 5.59
N LEU A 129 6.88 2.83 6.38
CA LEU A 129 6.87 4.26 6.61
C LEU A 129 8.18 4.79 7.21
N GLY A 130 8.81 4.03 8.13
CA GLY A 130 10.10 4.42 8.70
C GLY A 130 11.24 4.46 7.67
N LEU A 131 11.24 3.56 6.70
CA LEU A 131 12.19 3.56 5.59
C LEU A 131 11.88 4.68 4.59
N ALA A 132 10.60 4.86 4.27
CA ALA A 132 10.13 5.92 3.39
C ALA A 132 10.50 7.29 3.95
N PHE A 133 10.31 7.53 5.24
CA PHE A 133 10.71 8.76 5.92
C PHE A 133 12.20 9.05 5.73
N GLN A 134 13.07 8.04 5.93
CA GLN A 134 14.51 8.22 5.74
C GLN A 134 14.92 8.43 4.27
N GLN A 135 14.17 7.81 3.34
CA GLN A 135 14.43 7.95 1.90
C GLN A 135 14.00 9.32 1.37
N LEU A 136 12.83 9.77 1.75
CA LEU A 136 12.23 11.01 1.27
C LEU A 136 12.80 12.23 2.00
N GLY A 137 13.20 12.05 3.27
CA GLY A 137 13.72 13.11 4.13
C GLY A 137 12.64 13.91 4.84
N GLN A 138 12.99 14.49 5.98
CA GLN A 138 12.07 15.20 6.87
C GLN A 138 11.30 16.35 6.19
N LYS A 139 11.92 17.07 5.27
CA LYS A 139 11.31 18.21 4.54
C LYS A 139 10.02 17.87 3.81
N VAL A 140 9.79 16.59 3.51
CA VAL A 140 8.53 16.12 2.91
C VAL A 140 7.36 16.25 3.90
N TRP A 141 7.63 16.12 5.19
CA TRP A 141 6.63 16.18 6.26
C TRP A 141 6.49 17.56 6.88
N ASP A 142 7.59 18.32 6.95
CA ASP A 142 7.64 19.62 7.65
C ASP A 142 6.65 20.65 7.09
N GLY A 143 5.82 21.21 7.99
CA GLY A 143 4.84 22.25 7.69
C GLY A 143 3.58 21.79 6.99
N HIS A 144 3.47 20.51 6.60
CA HIS A 144 2.28 19.91 5.99
C HIS A 144 1.36 19.28 7.02
N TYR A 145 0.05 19.16 6.68
CA TYR A 145 -0.87 18.27 7.40
C TYR A 145 -0.71 16.86 6.86
N ASN A 146 -0.16 15.96 7.67
CA ASN A 146 0.26 14.63 7.24
C ASN A 146 -0.81 13.59 7.57
N ILE A 147 -1.46 13.04 6.54
CA ILE A 147 -2.47 11.99 6.66
C ILE A 147 -1.87 10.67 6.18
N GLY A 148 -1.84 9.66 7.04
CA GLY A 148 -1.50 8.29 6.64
C GLY A 148 -2.71 7.56 6.07
N PHE A 149 -2.64 7.06 4.82
CA PHE A 149 -3.67 6.19 4.26
C PHE A 149 -3.19 4.74 4.34
N TRP A 150 -3.80 3.94 5.22
CA TRP A 150 -3.27 2.64 5.60
C TRP A 150 -4.21 1.47 5.34
N LEU A 151 -3.63 0.37 4.85
CA LEU A 151 -4.30 -0.91 4.67
C LEU A 151 -3.73 -1.92 5.67
N TRP A 152 -4.65 -2.68 6.29
CA TRP A 152 -4.29 -3.74 7.22
C TRP A 152 -5.35 -4.83 7.21
N GLU A 153 -4.93 -6.10 7.30
CA GLU A 153 -5.85 -7.22 7.11
C GLU A 153 -6.17 -8.01 8.40
N LEU A 154 -5.63 -7.60 9.55
CA LEU A 154 -5.81 -8.31 10.82
C LEU A 154 -6.50 -7.42 11.87
N GLU A 155 -7.10 -8.04 12.88
CA GLU A 155 -7.81 -7.33 13.97
C GLU A 155 -6.87 -6.54 14.88
N GLU A 156 -5.63 -7.00 15.03
CA GLU A 156 -4.64 -6.36 15.88
C GLU A 156 -3.60 -5.63 15.05
N PHE A 157 -3.46 -4.33 15.32
CA PHE A 157 -2.42 -3.51 14.71
C PHE A 157 -1.08 -3.76 15.43
N PRO A 158 0.01 -4.02 14.69
CA PRO A 158 1.29 -4.38 15.28
C PRO A 158 1.90 -3.27 16.16
N GLU A 159 2.35 -3.64 17.36
CA GLU A 159 3.00 -2.71 18.31
C GLU A 159 4.26 -2.07 17.72
N GLU A 160 4.99 -2.79 16.90
CA GLU A 160 6.24 -2.32 16.29
C GLU A 160 6.03 -1.16 15.29
N TRP A 161 4.77 -0.88 14.90
CA TRP A 161 4.41 0.20 13.98
C TRP A 161 3.88 1.46 14.70
N ILE A 162 3.69 1.40 16.01
CA ILE A 162 3.25 2.55 16.82
C ILE A 162 4.13 3.80 16.61
N PRO A 163 5.46 3.70 16.45
CA PRO A 163 6.29 4.86 16.17
C PRO A 163 5.90 5.63 14.90
N CYS A 164 5.21 4.97 13.94
CA CYS A 164 4.75 5.63 12.71
C CYS A 164 3.72 6.73 12.94
N PHE A 165 2.97 6.67 14.05
CA PHE A 165 2.01 7.71 14.40
C PHE A 165 2.67 9.06 14.69
N HIS A 166 3.96 9.05 15.05
CA HIS A 166 4.68 10.25 15.46
C HIS A 166 4.85 11.28 14.33
N CYS A 167 4.84 10.84 13.09
CA CYS A 167 5.00 11.72 11.92
C CYS A 167 3.68 12.00 11.17
N LEU A 168 2.52 11.76 11.81
CA LEU A 168 1.21 11.95 11.21
C LEU A 168 0.31 12.80 12.10
N ASP A 169 -0.61 13.51 11.49
CA ASP A 169 -1.67 14.28 12.15
C ASP A 169 -3.00 13.54 12.16
N GLU A 170 -3.24 12.70 11.16
CA GLU A 170 -4.49 11.95 10.97
C GLU A 170 -4.24 10.64 10.23
N ILE A 171 -5.15 9.67 10.36
CA ILE A 171 -5.08 8.39 9.66
C ILE A 171 -6.41 8.12 8.95
N TRP A 172 -6.31 7.73 7.68
CA TRP A 172 -7.41 7.24 6.89
C TRP A 172 -7.25 5.76 6.59
N THR A 173 -8.34 5.03 6.58
CA THR A 173 -8.36 3.61 6.23
C THR A 173 -9.59 3.29 5.39
N PRO A 174 -9.52 2.33 4.45
CA PRO A 174 -10.63 2.05 3.54
C PRO A 174 -11.81 1.29 4.17
N SER A 175 -11.70 0.85 5.42
CA SER A 175 -12.79 0.12 6.08
C SER A 175 -12.84 0.34 7.59
N GLU A 176 -14.02 0.20 8.16
CA GLU A 176 -14.21 0.30 9.61
C GLU A 176 -13.49 -0.83 10.37
N PHE A 177 -13.29 -1.99 9.73
CA PHE A 177 -12.49 -3.07 10.30
C PHE A 177 -11.07 -2.60 10.61
N ILE A 178 -10.42 -1.96 9.64
CA ILE A 178 -9.05 -1.41 9.81
C ILE A 178 -9.05 -0.25 10.79
N SER A 179 -10.03 0.68 10.66
CA SER A 179 -10.14 1.83 11.57
C SER A 179 -10.19 1.40 13.03
N ARG A 180 -10.96 0.36 13.35
CA ARG A 180 -11.06 -0.18 14.73
C ARG A 180 -9.73 -0.73 15.23
N ALA A 181 -8.98 -1.45 14.38
CA ALA A 181 -7.66 -1.97 14.76
C ALA A 181 -6.67 -0.82 15.08
N VAL A 182 -6.67 0.24 14.27
CA VAL A 182 -5.79 1.41 14.43
C VAL A 182 -6.20 2.25 15.65
N ARG A 183 -7.50 2.51 15.87
CA ARG A 183 -8.00 3.30 17.01
C ARG A 183 -7.63 2.73 18.37
N LYS A 184 -7.42 1.41 18.48
CA LYS A 184 -6.92 0.77 19.71
C LYS A 184 -5.50 1.21 20.09
N LYS A 185 -4.72 1.77 19.16
CA LYS A 185 -3.28 2.02 19.32
C LYS A 185 -2.88 3.51 19.29
N THR A 186 -3.81 4.41 18.95
CA THR A 186 -3.51 5.83 18.84
C THR A 186 -4.64 6.71 19.34
N LYS A 187 -4.30 7.97 19.70
CA LYS A 187 -5.26 9.04 19.98
C LYS A 187 -5.45 10.00 18.79
N LEU A 188 -4.70 9.80 17.71
CA LEU A 188 -4.88 10.59 16.50
C LEU A 188 -6.28 10.37 15.93
N PRO A 189 -6.83 11.34 15.21
CA PRO A 189 -8.05 11.15 14.44
C PRO A 189 -7.89 9.98 13.45
N VAL A 190 -8.84 9.05 13.46
CA VAL A 190 -8.87 7.91 12.50
C VAL A 190 -10.20 7.93 11.78
N LYS A 191 -10.17 8.15 10.46
CA LYS A 191 -11.34 8.20 9.60
C LYS A 191 -11.43 6.99 8.69
N THR A 192 -12.64 6.48 8.52
CA THR A 192 -12.94 5.47 7.51
C THR A 192 -13.30 6.18 6.21
N VAL A 193 -12.48 5.98 5.19
CA VAL A 193 -12.65 6.55 3.84
C VAL A 193 -12.65 5.39 2.85
N PRO A 194 -13.83 4.80 2.56
CA PRO A 194 -13.95 3.68 1.62
C PRO A 194 -13.57 4.10 0.21
N TYR A 195 -13.05 3.16 -0.59
CA TYR A 195 -12.85 3.39 -2.01
C TYR A 195 -14.18 3.51 -2.74
N HIS A 196 -14.24 4.41 -3.70
CA HIS A 196 -15.20 4.33 -4.79
C HIS A 196 -14.64 3.41 -5.87
N VAL A 197 -15.34 2.33 -6.16
CA VAL A 197 -14.98 1.39 -7.22
C VAL A 197 -16.02 1.47 -8.31
N GLU A 198 -15.63 2.00 -9.46
CA GLU A 198 -16.45 2.03 -10.66
C GLU A 198 -15.91 0.99 -11.64
N THR A 199 -16.76 0.07 -12.07
CA THR A 199 -16.43 -0.89 -13.13
C THR A 199 -17.06 -0.42 -14.43
N ARG A 200 -16.22 -0.05 -15.40
CA ARG A 200 -16.65 0.25 -16.76
C ARG A 200 -16.33 -0.95 -17.64
N LEU A 201 -17.36 -1.55 -18.18
CA LEU A 201 -17.21 -2.56 -19.23
C LEU A 201 -17.24 -1.84 -20.56
N ASP A 202 -16.30 -2.13 -21.43
CA ASP A 202 -16.22 -1.64 -22.80
C ASP A 202 -17.27 -2.31 -23.69
N GLN A 203 -17.68 -3.52 -23.33
CA GLN A 203 -18.76 -4.29 -23.97
C GLN A 203 -19.38 -5.28 -22.96
N ILE A 204 -20.49 -5.89 -23.36
CA ILE A 204 -21.07 -7.05 -22.66
C ILE A 204 -20.35 -8.29 -23.17
N TYR A 205 -19.80 -9.06 -22.26
CA TYR A 205 -19.08 -10.29 -22.57
C TYR A 205 -19.96 -11.51 -22.35
N GLU A 206 -19.94 -12.45 -23.28
CA GLU A 206 -20.63 -13.73 -23.17
C GLU A 206 -19.68 -14.84 -22.73
N ARG A 207 -20.22 -15.89 -22.12
CA ARG A 207 -19.41 -17.03 -21.62
C ARG A 207 -18.61 -17.70 -22.74
N SER A 208 -19.19 -17.79 -23.92
CA SER A 208 -18.58 -18.38 -25.11
C SER A 208 -17.27 -17.69 -25.54
N GLU A 209 -17.14 -16.36 -25.29
CA GLU A 209 -15.91 -15.62 -25.60
C GLU A 209 -14.73 -16.06 -24.74
N PHE A 210 -15.02 -16.60 -23.55
CA PHE A 210 -14.02 -17.15 -22.62
C PHE A 210 -13.91 -18.69 -22.67
N GLY A 211 -14.63 -19.34 -23.60
CA GLY A 211 -14.69 -20.80 -23.68
C GLY A 211 -15.32 -21.46 -22.46
N LEU A 212 -16.21 -20.75 -21.76
CA LEU A 212 -16.88 -21.24 -20.56
C LEU A 212 -18.21 -21.92 -20.90
N PRO A 213 -18.59 -23.00 -20.18
CA PRO A 213 -19.85 -23.70 -20.42
C PRO A 213 -21.07 -22.83 -20.06
N GLU A 214 -22.12 -22.91 -20.89
CA GLU A 214 -23.33 -22.12 -20.73
C GLU A 214 -24.29 -22.71 -19.67
N ASP A 215 -24.28 -24.03 -19.47
CA ASP A 215 -25.25 -24.77 -18.68
C ASP A 215 -24.73 -25.20 -17.30
N MET A 216 -23.56 -24.63 -16.87
CA MET A 216 -22.95 -24.94 -15.58
C MET A 216 -22.91 -23.71 -14.69
N TYR A 217 -22.98 -23.91 -13.37
CA TYR A 217 -22.68 -22.86 -12.40
C TYR A 217 -21.15 -22.74 -12.23
N LEU A 218 -20.62 -21.52 -12.37
CA LEU A 218 -19.19 -21.29 -12.33
C LEU A 218 -18.75 -20.61 -11.03
N PHE A 219 -17.76 -21.19 -10.38
CA PHE A 219 -17.08 -20.60 -9.23
C PHE A 219 -15.74 -20.01 -9.69
N LEU A 220 -15.56 -18.69 -9.53
CA LEU A 220 -14.32 -18.02 -9.82
C LEU A 220 -13.49 -17.85 -8.53
N MET A 221 -12.26 -18.32 -8.55
CA MET A 221 -11.26 -18.05 -7.52
C MET A 221 -10.01 -17.45 -8.15
N MET A 222 -9.58 -16.31 -7.60
CA MET A 222 -8.34 -15.64 -8.05
C MET A 222 -7.47 -15.28 -6.86
N TYR A 223 -6.16 -15.43 -7.01
CA TYR A 223 -5.18 -14.93 -6.06
C TYR A 223 -3.83 -14.69 -6.73
N ASP A 224 -3.05 -13.77 -6.17
CA ASP A 224 -1.68 -13.53 -6.60
C ASP A 224 -0.76 -14.62 -6.03
N ARG A 225 -0.07 -15.34 -6.91
CA ARG A 225 0.88 -16.42 -6.56
C ARG A 225 2.11 -15.92 -5.81
N THR A 226 2.43 -14.63 -5.89
CA THR A 226 3.53 -14.00 -5.14
C THR A 226 3.11 -13.60 -3.72
N SER A 227 1.80 -13.62 -3.43
CA SER A 227 1.24 -13.36 -2.11
C SER A 227 1.39 -14.59 -1.18
N MET A 228 1.21 -14.37 0.12
CA MET A 228 1.22 -15.46 1.12
C MET A 228 0.07 -16.43 0.85
N THR A 229 0.41 -17.65 0.43
CA THR A 229 -0.56 -18.69 0.07
C THR A 229 -1.46 -19.05 1.23
N GLU A 230 -0.92 -19.11 2.45
CA GLU A 230 -1.67 -19.40 3.68
C GLU A 230 -2.80 -18.40 3.91
N ARG A 231 -2.56 -17.10 3.66
CA ARG A 231 -3.58 -16.05 3.82
C ARG A 231 -4.66 -16.13 2.74
N LYS A 232 -4.30 -16.48 1.51
CA LYS A 232 -5.24 -16.60 0.38
C LYS A 232 -5.99 -17.91 0.39
N ASN A 233 -5.43 -18.95 1.03
CA ASN A 233 -6.01 -20.26 1.30
C ASN A 233 -6.72 -20.92 0.09
N PRO A 234 -6.08 -21.01 -1.08
CA PRO A 234 -6.69 -21.60 -2.29
C PRO A 234 -7.06 -23.08 -2.10
N GLU A 235 -6.30 -23.79 -1.27
CA GLU A 235 -6.53 -25.21 -1.02
C GLU A 235 -7.87 -25.45 -0.31
N ALA A 236 -8.23 -24.63 0.67
CA ALA A 236 -9.51 -24.74 1.36
C ALA A 236 -10.70 -24.51 0.40
N VAL A 237 -10.58 -23.60 -0.57
CA VAL A 237 -11.62 -23.37 -1.57
C VAL A 237 -11.80 -24.61 -2.44
N ILE A 238 -10.69 -25.22 -2.92
CA ILE A 238 -10.71 -26.45 -3.72
C ILE A 238 -11.32 -27.62 -2.92
N GLN A 239 -10.93 -27.76 -1.65
CA GLN A 239 -11.46 -28.82 -0.79
C GLN A 239 -12.94 -28.63 -0.48
N ALA A 240 -13.39 -27.40 -0.24
CA ALA A 240 -14.80 -27.09 -0.02
C ALA A 240 -15.64 -27.42 -1.26
N TYR A 241 -15.16 -27.03 -2.45
CA TYR A 241 -15.79 -27.36 -3.71
C TYR A 241 -15.94 -28.89 -3.90
N LYS A 242 -14.84 -29.65 -3.71
CA LYS A 242 -14.86 -31.14 -3.82
C LYS A 242 -15.73 -31.83 -2.80
N LYS A 243 -16.01 -31.19 -1.65
CA LYS A 243 -16.95 -31.71 -0.66
C LYS A 243 -18.39 -31.41 -1.00
N ALA A 244 -18.66 -30.26 -1.62
CA ALA A 244 -19.99 -29.79 -1.93
C ALA A 244 -20.55 -30.42 -3.22
N PHE A 245 -19.68 -30.71 -4.20
CA PHE A 245 -20.06 -31.10 -5.54
C PHE A 245 -19.40 -32.42 -5.97
N THR A 246 -20.11 -33.19 -6.75
CA THR A 246 -19.68 -34.43 -7.43
C THR A 246 -19.46 -34.16 -8.91
N ARG A 247 -19.01 -35.17 -9.69
CA ARG A 247 -18.86 -35.05 -11.14
C ARG A 247 -20.19 -35.01 -11.90
N GLU A 248 -21.29 -35.35 -11.22
CA GLU A 248 -22.63 -35.35 -11.79
C GLU A 248 -23.34 -34.01 -11.63
N ASP A 249 -22.82 -33.14 -10.76
CA ASP A 249 -23.36 -31.79 -10.54
C ASP A 249 -22.95 -30.88 -11.68
N LYS A 250 -23.84 -29.99 -12.09
CA LYS A 250 -23.59 -28.96 -13.09
C LYS A 250 -22.92 -27.72 -12.44
N ALA A 251 -21.76 -27.93 -11.77
CA ALA A 251 -21.04 -26.90 -11.08
C ALA A 251 -19.51 -27.07 -11.26
#